data_e8c5857063695ff9336423c293a351ce
#
_entry.id   e8c5857063695ff9336423c293a351ce
#
_cell.length_a   1.000
_cell.length_b   1.000
_cell.length_c   1.000
_cell.angle_alpha   90.00
_cell.angle_beta   90.00
_cell.angle_gamma   90.00
#
_symmetry.space_group_name_H-M   'P 1'
#
loop_
_entity.id
_entity.type
_entity.pdbx_description
1 polymer ?
#
loop_
_entity_poly.entity_id
_entity_poly.type
_entity_poly.pdbx_seq_one_letter_code
_entity_poly.pdbx_strand_id
1 'polypeptide(L)'
;MKRLLTHLGLRFFLLFSCIFLSSFFISLSAQEFVKGGANGFEWRLIGRVFFDGGYFFNDTTDLGSSFQVNDIRLGTQIRFLEHWEAKIELGYGDSKISMKDIFLTYKFGEQAVRVGYQYEPFGNSRVGTTNFRFMTNAASDKALGNSRKLGVGYSYNHQWFNFMGGIYSDGDVQKSKSLDQGYSLAAKLIG
;
A
#
# COMPACT_ATOMS: atom_id res chain seq x y z
N MET A 1 27.53 -46.28 5.23
CA MET A 1 27.77 -45.01 4.54
C MET A 1 26.46 -44.27 4.12
N LYS A 2 25.47 -44.91 3.48
CA LYS A 2 24.21 -44.26 3.06
C LYS A 2 23.37 -43.68 4.22
N ARG A 3 23.30 -44.33 5.37
CA ARG A 3 22.50 -43.83 6.55
C ARG A 3 23.14 -42.57 7.19
N LEU A 4 24.45 -42.40 7.10
CA LEU A 4 25.13 -41.21 7.66
C LEU A 4 24.84 -39.95 6.82
N LEU A 5 24.77 -40.11 5.49
CA LEU A 5 24.47 -39.04 4.54
C LEU A 5 23.01 -38.54 4.67
N THR A 6 22.05 -39.46 4.94
CA THR A 6 20.66 -39.06 5.13
C THR A 6 20.45 -38.29 6.44
N HIS A 7 21.14 -38.64 7.51
CA HIS A 7 21.07 -37.91 8.77
C HIS A 7 21.74 -36.54 8.71
N LEU A 8 22.80 -36.41 7.93
CA LEU A 8 23.50 -35.13 7.71
C LEU A 8 22.61 -34.16 6.89
N GLY A 9 21.99 -34.67 5.81
CA GLY A 9 21.05 -33.89 4.98
C GLY A 9 19.83 -33.42 5.73
N LEU A 10 19.23 -34.28 6.59
CA LEU A 10 18.08 -33.93 7.41
C LEU A 10 18.42 -32.85 8.46
N ARG A 11 19.61 -32.92 9.07
CA ARG A 11 20.07 -31.88 10.02
C ARG A 11 20.35 -30.56 9.35
N PHE A 12 20.93 -30.56 8.15
CA PHE A 12 21.11 -29.34 7.35
C PHE A 12 19.77 -28.72 6.93
N PHE A 13 18.80 -29.54 6.52
CA PHE A 13 17.47 -29.10 6.17
C PHE A 13 16.72 -28.48 7.37
N LEU A 14 16.80 -29.11 8.55
CA LEU A 14 16.20 -28.59 9.78
C LEU A 14 16.88 -27.29 10.24
N LEU A 15 18.19 -27.18 10.17
CA LEU A 15 18.92 -25.95 10.47
C LEU A 15 18.54 -24.82 9.50
N PHE A 16 18.48 -25.10 8.22
CA PHE A 16 18.09 -24.13 7.21
C PHE A 16 16.64 -23.69 7.38
N SER A 17 15.75 -24.62 7.70
CA SER A 17 14.34 -24.32 8.02
C SER A 17 14.20 -23.46 9.29
N CYS A 18 14.98 -23.73 10.34
CA CYS A 18 14.98 -22.90 11.56
C CYS A 18 15.54 -21.49 11.31
N ILE A 19 16.58 -21.36 10.50
CA ILE A 19 17.14 -20.04 10.12
C ILE A 19 16.12 -19.28 9.24
N PHE A 20 15.44 -19.96 8.34
CA PHE A 20 14.40 -19.37 7.50
C PHE A 20 13.17 -18.97 8.31
N LEU A 21 12.72 -19.79 9.25
CA LEU A 21 11.62 -19.42 10.17
C LEU A 21 12.03 -18.28 11.13
N SER A 22 13.26 -18.27 11.63
CA SER A 22 13.70 -17.18 12.52
C SER A 22 13.84 -15.85 11.80
N SER A 23 14.18 -15.83 10.51
CA SER A 23 14.18 -14.60 9.72
C SER A 23 12.77 -14.09 9.38
N PHE A 24 11.75 -14.93 9.43
CA PHE A 24 10.34 -14.51 9.30
C PHE A 24 9.80 -13.80 10.54
N PHE A 25 10.43 -13.99 11.71
CA PHE A 25 10.08 -13.30 12.95
C PHE A 25 10.89 -12.02 13.21
N ILE A 26 11.63 -11.52 12.24
CA ILE A 26 12.05 -10.12 12.31
C ILE A 26 10.78 -9.30 12.18
N SER A 27 10.18 -8.97 13.30
CA SER A 27 9.18 -7.93 13.39
C SER A 27 9.78 -6.71 12.73
N LEU A 28 9.35 -6.41 11.52
CA LEU A 28 9.50 -5.07 10.97
C LEU A 28 8.64 -4.18 11.86
N SER A 29 9.20 -3.79 12.98
CA SER A 29 8.67 -2.71 13.81
C SER A 29 8.41 -1.58 12.85
N ALA A 30 7.20 -1.01 12.92
CA ALA A 30 6.87 0.17 12.14
C ALA A 30 8.02 1.14 12.30
N GLN A 31 8.72 1.42 11.22
CA GLN A 31 9.96 2.20 11.27
C GLN A 31 9.61 3.56 11.85
N GLU A 32 10.13 3.86 13.02
CA GLU A 32 9.97 5.18 13.62
C GLU A 32 10.55 6.24 12.69
N PHE A 33 10.01 7.45 12.78
CA PHE A 33 10.57 8.58 12.06
C PHE A 33 11.98 8.85 12.55
N VAL A 34 12.94 8.89 11.65
CA VAL A 34 14.30 9.32 11.93
C VAL A 34 14.34 10.84 11.93
N LYS A 35 14.74 11.43 13.03
CA LYS A 35 14.94 12.88 13.13
C LYS A 35 16.24 13.23 12.40
N GLY A 36 16.15 14.12 11.43
CA GLY A 36 17.28 14.54 10.64
C GLY A 36 17.27 16.05 10.40
N GLY A 37 18.32 16.72 10.84
CA GLY A 37 18.52 18.14 10.56
C GLY A 37 17.83 19.11 11.53
N ALA A 38 17.99 20.40 11.23
CA ALA A 38 17.31 21.51 11.90
C ALA A 38 15.84 21.59 11.42
N ASN A 39 14.98 22.25 12.21
CA ASN A 39 13.58 22.57 11.85
C ASN A 39 12.58 21.40 11.82
N GLY A 40 12.76 20.39 12.69
CA GLY A 40 11.74 19.33 12.83
C GLY A 40 11.58 18.46 11.58
N PHE A 41 12.63 18.30 10.79
CA PHE A 41 12.65 17.38 9.67
C PHE A 41 12.72 15.93 10.17
N GLU A 42 11.74 15.13 9.79
CA GLU A 42 11.66 13.72 10.12
C GLU A 42 11.36 12.92 8.86
N TRP A 43 11.97 11.77 8.72
CA TRP A 43 11.68 10.88 7.59
C TRP A 43 11.64 9.43 8.00
N ARG A 44 10.95 8.61 7.23
CA ARG A 44 10.98 7.16 7.35
C ARG A 44 10.85 6.48 5.99
N LEU A 45 11.45 5.32 5.86
CA LEU A 45 11.20 4.43 4.75
C LEU A 45 9.91 3.66 5.01
N ILE A 46 9.13 3.46 3.97
CA ILE A 46 7.93 2.63 3.97
C ILE A 46 8.03 1.61 2.86
N GLY A 47 7.57 0.39 3.12
CA GLY A 47 7.60 -0.65 2.11
C GLY A 47 6.73 -1.83 2.50
N ARG A 48 6.38 -2.64 1.50
CA ARG A 48 5.69 -3.90 1.68
C ARG A 48 5.91 -4.83 0.51
N VAL A 49 5.82 -6.11 0.78
CA VAL A 49 5.80 -7.16 -0.24
C VAL A 49 4.63 -8.07 0.07
N PHE A 50 3.81 -8.36 -0.94
CA PHE A 50 2.75 -9.35 -0.84
C PHE A 50 3.05 -10.54 -1.75
N PHE A 51 2.96 -11.72 -1.14
CA PHE A 51 3.03 -12.99 -1.82
C PHE A 51 1.66 -13.65 -1.78
N ASP A 52 1.16 -14.05 -2.93
CA ASP A 52 -0.08 -14.78 -3.05
C ASP A 52 0.20 -16.19 -3.58
N GLY A 53 -0.46 -17.18 -2.99
CA GLY A 53 -0.37 -18.56 -3.44
C GLY A 53 -1.74 -19.23 -3.38
N GLY A 54 -2.06 -20.01 -4.39
CA GLY A 54 -3.28 -20.79 -4.47
C GLY A 54 -2.98 -22.24 -4.84
N TYR A 55 -3.62 -23.16 -4.15
CA TYR A 55 -3.62 -24.59 -4.48
C TYR A 55 -5.05 -25.07 -4.60
N PHE A 56 -5.40 -25.64 -5.75
CA PHE A 56 -6.74 -26.12 -6.04
C PHE A 56 -6.78 -27.64 -5.90
N PHE A 57 -7.59 -28.14 -4.97
CA PHE A 57 -7.87 -29.55 -4.82
C PHE A 57 -9.00 -29.96 -5.77
N ASN A 58 -8.85 -31.05 -6.52
CA ASN A 58 -9.86 -31.53 -7.46
C ASN A 58 -10.28 -30.46 -8.48
N ASP A 59 -9.30 -29.83 -9.10
CA ASP A 59 -9.53 -28.76 -10.10
C ASP A 59 -10.14 -29.34 -11.38
N THR A 60 -11.45 -29.17 -11.54
CA THR A 60 -12.19 -29.58 -12.74
C THR A 60 -12.16 -28.52 -13.84
N THR A 61 -11.65 -27.32 -13.54
CA THR A 61 -11.62 -26.17 -14.47
C THR A 61 -10.22 -25.82 -14.94
N ASP A 62 -9.23 -26.59 -14.51
CA ASP A 62 -7.81 -26.41 -14.87
C ASP A 62 -7.26 -25.02 -14.49
N LEU A 63 -7.64 -24.53 -13.31
CA LEU A 63 -7.18 -23.24 -12.77
C LEU A 63 -5.70 -23.26 -12.41
N GLY A 64 -5.16 -24.46 -12.13
CA GLY A 64 -3.78 -24.66 -11.75
C GLY A 64 -3.42 -24.10 -10.36
N SER A 65 -2.33 -24.61 -9.80
CA SER A 65 -1.77 -24.08 -8.55
C SER A 65 -0.62 -23.16 -8.86
N SER A 66 -0.58 -21.99 -8.24
CA SER A 66 0.46 -20.98 -8.52
C SER A 66 0.87 -20.23 -7.26
N PHE A 67 2.07 -19.69 -7.31
CA PHE A 67 2.61 -18.76 -6.34
C PHE A 67 3.15 -17.54 -7.08
N GLN A 68 2.77 -16.34 -6.66
CA GLN A 68 3.22 -15.11 -7.30
C GLN A 68 3.49 -14.00 -6.30
N VAL A 69 4.34 -13.07 -6.70
CA VAL A 69 4.54 -11.79 -6.01
C VAL A 69 3.52 -10.80 -6.56
N ASN A 70 2.53 -10.45 -5.74
CA ASN A 70 1.40 -9.65 -6.20
C ASN A 70 1.68 -8.14 -6.15
N ASP A 71 2.34 -7.67 -5.10
CA ASP A 71 2.57 -6.23 -4.91
C ASP A 71 3.87 -6.00 -4.12
N ILE A 72 4.82 -5.31 -4.72
CA ILE A 72 6.00 -4.81 -4.03
C ILE A 72 5.89 -3.30 -4.00
N ARG A 73 6.10 -2.69 -2.84
CA ARG A 73 6.11 -1.23 -2.71
C ARG A 73 7.31 -0.77 -1.92
N LEU A 74 7.84 0.37 -2.33
CA LEU A 74 8.89 1.08 -1.65
C LEU A 74 8.61 2.57 -1.73
N GLY A 75 8.81 3.26 -0.63
CA GLY A 75 8.57 4.68 -0.57
C GLY A 75 9.21 5.35 0.62
N THR A 76 8.98 6.64 0.73
CA THR A 76 9.39 7.45 1.87
C THR A 76 8.24 8.37 2.30
N GLN A 77 8.20 8.63 3.60
CA GLN A 77 7.33 9.62 4.20
C GLN A 77 8.20 10.62 4.95
N ILE A 78 7.94 11.89 4.73
CA ILE A 78 8.72 13.01 5.25
C ILE A 78 7.78 13.94 5.98
N ARG A 79 8.15 14.40 7.16
CA ARG A 79 7.49 15.47 7.91
C ARG A 79 8.46 16.63 8.04
N PHE A 80 7.96 17.83 7.87
CA PHE A 80 8.77 19.05 7.98
C PHE A 80 7.91 20.26 8.35
N LEU A 81 8.53 21.27 8.93
CA LEU A 81 7.86 22.51 9.34
C LEU A 81 6.56 22.26 10.15
N GLU A 82 6.58 21.26 11.05
CA GLU A 82 5.52 20.89 11.98
C GLU A 82 4.18 20.45 11.34
N HIS A 83 3.75 21.08 10.25
CA HIS A 83 2.45 20.91 9.65
C HIS A 83 2.47 20.17 8.31
N TRP A 84 3.62 20.04 7.68
CA TRP A 84 3.75 19.44 6.35
C TRP A 84 4.15 17.97 6.41
N GLU A 85 3.49 17.18 5.58
CA GLU A 85 3.82 15.78 5.38
C GLU A 85 3.83 15.48 3.88
N ALA A 86 4.93 14.93 3.38
CA ALA A 86 5.06 14.43 2.02
C ALA A 86 5.15 12.91 2.02
N LYS A 87 4.55 12.25 1.04
CA LYS A 87 4.68 10.83 0.80
C LYS A 87 5.01 10.57 -0.66
N ILE A 88 6.00 9.74 -0.91
CA ILE A 88 6.35 9.24 -2.23
C ILE A 88 6.42 7.72 -2.13
N GLU A 89 5.60 7.01 -2.89
CA GLU A 89 5.53 5.55 -2.92
C GLU A 89 5.46 5.07 -4.36
N LEU A 90 6.37 4.17 -4.71
CA LEU A 90 6.38 3.46 -5.98
C LEU A 90 6.00 2.00 -5.75
N GLY A 91 5.40 1.37 -6.74
CA GLY A 91 5.05 -0.04 -6.72
C GLY A 91 5.57 -0.76 -7.94
N TYR A 92 5.92 -2.02 -7.76
CA TYR A 92 6.25 -2.95 -8.82
C TYR A 92 5.23 -4.09 -8.82
N GLY A 93 4.62 -4.33 -9.95
CA GLY A 93 3.67 -5.41 -10.18
C GLY A 93 3.47 -5.58 -11.68
N ASP A 94 3.13 -6.79 -12.13
CA ASP A 94 2.93 -7.11 -13.54
C ASP A 94 4.12 -6.68 -14.44
N SER A 95 5.36 -6.84 -13.92
CA SER A 95 6.60 -6.45 -14.58
C SER A 95 6.71 -4.95 -14.92
N LYS A 96 5.99 -4.10 -14.21
CA LYS A 96 5.98 -2.65 -14.42
C LYS A 96 6.15 -1.89 -13.11
N ILE A 97 6.86 -0.76 -13.19
CA ILE A 97 6.90 0.22 -12.11
C ILE A 97 5.71 1.16 -12.29
N SER A 98 5.01 1.43 -11.21
CA SER A 98 3.85 2.33 -11.18
C SER A 98 3.95 3.30 -10.01
N MET A 99 3.50 4.52 -10.23
CA MET A 99 3.31 5.48 -9.14
C MET A 99 2.17 5.00 -8.24
N LYS A 100 2.38 5.06 -6.93
CA LYS A 100 1.33 4.77 -5.94
C LYS A 100 0.91 6.08 -5.27
N ASP A 101 1.28 6.30 -4.04
CA ASP A 101 0.90 7.52 -3.32
C ASP A 101 2.01 8.56 -3.47
N ILE A 102 1.73 9.66 -4.17
CA ILE A 102 2.65 10.79 -4.30
C ILE A 102 1.87 12.06 -4.00
N PHE A 103 1.98 12.54 -2.77
CA PHE A 103 1.21 13.69 -2.33
C PHE A 103 1.92 14.50 -1.24
N LEU A 104 1.48 15.75 -1.13
CA LEU A 104 1.82 16.67 -0.06
C LEU A 104 0.58 16.96 0.77
N THR A 105 0.69 16.93 2.09
CA THR A 105 -0.39 17.21 3.02
C THR A 105 0.02 18.36 3.95
N TYR A 106 -0.86 19.33 4.11
CA TYR A 106 -0.77 20.36 5.13
C TYR A 106 -1.82 20.10 6.20
N LYS A 107 -1.39 20.01 7.46
CA LYS A 107 -2.25 19.70 8.62
C LYS A 107 -2.42 20.93 9.50
N PHE A 108 -3.63 21.22 9.92
CA PHE A 108 -3.95 22.33 10.82
C PHE A 108 -5.07 21.91 11.78
N GLY A 109 -4.68 21.57 13.00
CA GLY A 109 -5.59 21.00 13.99
C GLY A 109 -6.18 19.66 13.52
N GLU A 110 -7.49 19.54 13.54
CA GLU A 110 -8.22 18.34 13.09
C GLU A 110 -8.44 18.29 11.57
N GLN A 111 -7.91 19.24 10.84
CA GLN A 111 -8.10 19.41 9.41
C GLN A 111 -6.82 19.14 8.65
N ALA A 112 -6.98 18.72 7.39
CA ALA A 112 -5.85 18.61 6.48
C ALA A 112 -6.27 18.85 5.03
N VAL A 113 -5.38 19.48 4.28
CA VAL A 113 -5.47 19.58 2.82
C VAL A 113 -4.37 18.76 2.21
N ARG A 114 -4.71 17.94 1.23
CA ARG A 114 -3.78 17.06 0.54
C ARG A 114 -3.82 17.31 -0.97
N VAL A 115 -2.66 17.46 -1.58
CA VAL A 115 -2.52 17.68 -3.02
C VAL A 115 -1.60 16.63 -3.59
N GLY A 116 -1.99 16.00 -4.69
CA GLY A 116 -1.16 15.02 -5.38
C GLY A 116 -1.92 13.79 -5.85
N TYR A 117 -1.16 12.73 -6.16
CA TYR A 117 -1.67 11.46 -6.63
C TYR A 117 -2.05 10.56 -5.45
N GLN A 118 -3.34 10.40 -5.23
CA GLN A 118 -3.92 9.76 -4.05
C GLN A 118 -5.23 9.07 -4.38
N TYR A 119 -5.72 8.24 -3.45
CA TYR A 119 -7.07 7.71 -3.57
C TYR A 119 -8.12 8.79 -3.34
N GLU A 120 -9.13 8.85 -4.20
CA GLU A 120 -10.35 9.59 -3.92
C GLU A 120 -11.10 8.96 -2.73
N PRO A 121 -11.79 9.74 -1.89
CA PRO A 121 -12.52 9.25 -0.72
C PRO A 121 -13.83 8.55 -1.11
N PHE A 122 -13.72 7.41 -1.78
CA PHE A 122 -14.85 6.61 -2.23
C PHE A 122 -14.74 5.17 -1.73
N GLY A 123 -15.86 4.58 -1.32
CA GLY A 123 -15.90 3.20 -0.82
C GLY A 123 -15.22 3.02 0.56
N ASN A 124 -15.35 1.84 1.15
CA ASN A 124 -14.81 1.52 2.48
C ASN A 124 -13.54 0.67 2.45
N SER A 125 -13.36 -0.15 1.44
CA SER A 125 -12.36 -1.20 1.44
C SER A 125 -10.91 -0.70 1.31
N ARG A 126 -10.69 0.51 0.79
CA ARG A 126 -9.34 1.05 0.57
C ARG A 126 -8.88 2.11 1.57
N VAL A 127 -9.75 2.53 2.48
CA VAL A 127 -9.45 3.55 3.49
C VAL A 127 -8.88 2.95 4.77
N GLY A 128 -9.06 1.65 5.00
CA GLY A 128 -8.54 0.94 6.17
C GLY A 128 -7.07 0.52 6.06
N THR A 129 -6.52 0.09 7.18
CA THR A 129 -5.16 -0.47 7.24
C THR A 129 -5.06 -1.73 6.37
N THR A 130 -3.98 -1.85 5.64
CA THR A 130 -3.70 -2.99 4.74
C THR A 130 -3.62 -4.35 5.43
N ASN A 131 -3.53 -4.38 6.75
CA ASN A 131 -3.34 -5.59 7.55
C ASN A 131 -4.58 -6.49 7.61
N PHE A 132 -5.76 -6.00 7.21
CA PHE A 132 -7.03 -6.74 7.26
C PHE A 132 -7.65 -6.97 5.88
N ARG A 133 -6.86 -6.91 4.81
CA ARG A 133 -7.38 -7.13 3.47
C ARG A 133 -7.25 -8.59 3.07
N PHE A 134 -8.31 -9.12 2.47
CA PHE A 134 -8.25 -10.37 1.74
C PHE A 134 -7.29 -10.24 0.54
N MET A 135 -6.75 -11.35 0.08
CA MET A 135 -5.80 -11.44 -1.05
C MET A 135 -6.34 -10.78 -2.32
N THR A 136 -7.65 -10.78 -2.53
CA THR A 136 -8.29 -10.18 -3.68
C THR A 136 -9.17 -9.00 -3.28
N ASN A 137 -9.15 -7.94 -4.10
CA ASN A 137 -10.11 -6.85 -3.95
C ASN A 137 -11.53 -7.39 -4.17
N ALA A 138 -12.50 -6.92 -3.39
CA ALA A 138 -13.89 -7.24 -3.60
C ALA A 138 -14.32 -6.89 -5.03
N ALA A 139 -15.23 -7.66 -5.61
CA ALA A 139 -15.74 -7.41 -6.96
C ALA A 139 -16.32 -6.00 -7.11
N SER A 140 -16.95 -5.48 -6.07
CA SER A 140 -17.44 -4.09 -5.99
C SER A 140 -16.33 -3.05 -6.15
N ASP A 141 -15.14 -3.28 -5.59
CA ASP A 141 -14.01 -2.35 -5.72
C ASP A 141 -13.44 -2.33 -7.14
N LYS A 142 -13.48 -3.47 -7.83
CA LYS A 142 -13.09 -3.55 -9.24
C LYS A 142 -14.12 -2.89 -10.15
N ALA A 143 -15.42 -3.08 -9.86
CA ALA A 143 -16.51 -2.56 -10.67
C ALA A 143 -16.68 -1.04 -10.53
N LEU A 144 -16.50 -0.49 -9.34
CA LEU A 144 -16.70 0.93 -9.07
C LEU A 144 -15.44 1.79 -9.27
N GLY A 145 -14.35 1.17 -9.73
CA GLY A 145 -13.19 1.92 -10.25
C GLY A 145 -12.45 2.80 -9.25
N ASN A 146 -12.47 2.46 -7.95
CA ASN A 146 -11.73 3.23 -6.96
C ASN A 146 -10.23 3.15 -7.22
N SER A 147 -9.71 4.13 -7.94
CA SER A 147 -8.31 4.25 -8.32
C SER A 147 -7.66 5.48 -7.67
N ARG A 148 -6.34 5.56 -7.78
CA ARG A 148 -5.62 6.78 -7.45
C ARG A 148 -5.82 7.79 -8.57
N LYS A 149 -6.03 9.03 -8.18
CA LYS A 149 -6.21 10.18 -9.06
C LYS A 149 -5.35 11.34 -8.61
N LEU A 150 -4.97 12.19 -9.53
CA LEU A 150 -4.36 13.47 -9.21
C LEU A 150 -5.46 14.42 -8.75
N GLY A 151 -5.29 15.06 -7.61
CA GLY A 151 -6.33 15.95 -7.10
C GLY A 151 -5.97 16.66 -5.82
N VAL A 152 -6.96 17.42 -5.35
CA VAL A 152 -6.92 18.14 -4.08
C VAL A 152 -8.02 17.59 -3.20
N GLY A 153 -7.63 17.08 -2.03
CA GLY A 153 -8.55 16.55 -1.02
C GLY A 153 -8.48 17.38 0.26
N TYR A 154 -9.59 17.49 0.91
CA TYR A 154 -9.74 18.05 2.25
C TYR A 154 -10.25 16.98 3.18
N SER A 155 -9.77 16.94 4.41
CA SER A 155 -10.26 16.06 5.47
C SER A 155 -10.45 16.82 6.77
N TYR A 156 -11.49 16.45 7.50
CA TYR A 156 -11.80 16.94 8.84
C TYR A 156 -12.07 15.75 9.75
N ASN A 157 -11.26 15.57 10.79
CA ASN A 157 -11.37 14.48 11.75
C ASN A 157 -11.90 15.01 13.07
N HIS A 158 -13.16 14.74 13.36
CA HIS A 158 -13.78 15.06 14.64
C HIS A 158 -13.98 13.77 15.46
N GLN A 159 -14.15 13.89 16.77
CA GLN A 159 -14.35 12.73 17.66
C GLN A 159 -15.54 11.83 17.27
N TRP A 160 -16.57 12.42 16.68
CA TRP A 160 -17.83 11.76 16.34
C TRP A 160 -17.98 11.46 14.84
N PHE A 161 -17.23 12.12 13.99
CA PHE A 161 -17.32 11.91 12.55
C PHE A 161 -16.03 12.29 11.84
N ASN A 162 -15.85 11.69 10.70
CA ASN A 162 -14.76 11.98 9.79
C ASN A 162 -15.34 12.37 8.44
N PHE A 163 -15.02 13.57 7.97
CA PHE A 163 -15.38 14.04 6.65
C PHE A 163 -14.17 14.07 5.75
N MET A 164 -14.33 13.59 4.54
CA MET A 164 -13.34 13.69 3.48
C MET A 164 -14.02 14.11 2.19
N GLY A 165 -13.43 15.05 1.44
CA GLY A 165 -13.97 15.45 0.15
C GLY A 165 -12.88 16.08 -0.71
N GLY A 166 -13.13 16.16 -2.02
CA GLY A 166 -12.15 16.76 -2.92
C GLY A 166 -12.53 16.72 -4.39
N ILE A 167 -11.62 17.30 -5.17
CA ILE A 167 -11.69 17.38 -6.64
C ILE A 167 -10.52 16.58 -7.19
N TYR A 168 -10.81 15.70 -8.13
CA TYR A 168 -9.82 14.77 -8.68
C TYR A 168 -9.91 14.74 -10.21
N SER A 169 -8.79 14.49 -10.89
CA SER A 169 -8.79 14.24 -12.33
C SER A 169 -9.55 12.94 -12.63
N ASP A 170 -10.31 12.90 -13.69
CA ASP A 170 -11.06 11.69 -14.07
C ASP A 170 -10.21 10.69 -14.85
N GLY A 171 -9.08 11.12 -15.38
CA GLY A 171 -8.15 10.30 -16.14
C GLY A 171 -7.06 9.64 -15.29
N ASP A 172 -6.50 8.54 -15.81
CA ASP A 172 -5.31 7.91 -15.27
C ASP A 172 -4.06 8.64 -15.76
N VAL A 173 -3.44 9.45 -14.90
CA VAL A 173 -2.24 10.26 -15.22
C VAL A 173 -1.06 9.39 -15.69
N GLN A 174 -1.06 8.08 -15.42
CA GLN A 174 -0.01 7.17 -15.86
C GLN A 174 -0.26 6.63 -17.28
N LYS A 175 -1.46 6.78 -17.82
CA LYS A 175 -1.85 6.29 -19.15
C LYS A 175 -1.98 7.41 -20.18
N SER A 176 -1.23 8.47 -20.06
CA SER A 176 -1.24 9.66 -20.88
C SER A 176 -1.59 9.44 -22.35
N LYS A 177 -2.89 9.48 -22.70
CA LYS A 177 -3.37 9.60 -24.09
C LYS A 177 -4.60 10.49 -24.27
N SER A 178 -5.12 11.09 -23.22
CA SER A 178 -6.29 11.95 -23.31
C SER A 178 -5.92 13.39 -22.98
N LEU A 179 -6.07 14.27 -23.93
CA LEU A 179 -5.91 15.70 -23.77
C LEU A 179 -7.09 16.34 -23.02
N ASP A 180 -8.22 15.64 -22.91
CA ASP A 180 -9.45 16.12 -22.29
C ASP A 180 -9.81 15.20 -21.11
N GLN A 181 -9.17 15.47 -19.95
CA GLN A 181 -9.47 14.76 -18.71
C GLN A 181 -10.52 15.54 -17.94
N GLY A 182 -11.70 14.97 -17.76
CA GLY A 182 -12.73 15.49 -16.89
C GLY A 182 -12.30 15.57 -15.43
N TYR A 183 -13.18 16.10 -14.58
CA TYR A 183 -12.99 16.18 -13.14
C TYR A 183 -14.08 15.38 -12.43
N SER A 184 -13.70 14.69 -11.36
CA SER A 184 -14.62 14.02 -10.45
C SER A 184 -14.66 14.75 -9.11
N LEU A 185 -15.84 14.86 -8.53
CA LEU A 185 -16.04 15.28 -7.15
C LEU A 185 -16.35 14.05 -6.31
N ALA A 186 -15.65 13.89 -5.21
CA ALA A 186 -15.91 12.81 -4.27
C ALA A 186 -16.01 13.36 -2.85
N ALA A 187 -16.97 12.85 -2.09
CA ALA A 187 -17.12 13.17 -0.67
C ALA A 187 -17.53 11.92 0.11
N LYS A 188 -17.08 11.84 1.35
CA LYS A 188 -17.36 10.73 2.27
C LYS A 188 -17.53 11.27 3.69
N LEU A 189 -18.55 10.79 4.36
CA LEU A 189 -18.78 11.01 5.78
C LEU A 189 -18.84 9.66 6.49
N ILE A 190 -18.14 9.55 7.60
CA ILE A 190 -18.09 8.36 8.46
C ILE A 190 -18.45 8.83 9.86
N GLY A 191 -19.44 8.24 10.48
CA GLY A 191 -19.88 8.46 11.85
C GLY A 191 -19.58 7.26 12.73
#